data_f721699712a522ba9b57c4cd3bfd211f
#
_entry.id   f721699712a522ba9b57c4cd3bfd211f
#
_cell.length_a   1.000
_cell.length_b   1.000
_cell.length_c   1.000
_cell.angle_alpha   90.00
_cell.angle_beta   90.00
_cell.angle_gamma   90.00
#
_symmetry.space_group_name_H-M   'P 1'
#
loop_
_entity.id
_entity.type
_entity.pdbx_description
1 polymer ?
#
loop_
_entity_poly.entity_id
_entity_poly.type
_entity_poly.pdbx_seq_one_letter_code
_entity_poly.pdbx_strand_id
1 'polypeptide(L)'
;MPIYGGLGLGTTHEVSFPFSLLFPIVVLKHINRDRSTGIWDKIYIVNTGAAKINNYHFQPMVGGIRTPFTSNQPDATASLQVSVENLKSSTNSFDVYFSLTYQTTVAAQFTTSITLNGGEKSKVTFNNIQITNPKLWWPNVYGEQPLYNLTISLTDSTSQSLLDSQSMMVGIRNISSNIDPETGGRQFFVNGQRIFVRGGNWIGLDAMMRNLTLKNYETYVGMHAEMGLNMIRVWGGGITERPEFYEACDKFGILVWQEFWITGDCNGAWDDPVKKESQNRRKSYPNSHLLFQYSAQ
;
A
#
# COMPACT_ATOMS: atom_id res chain seq x y z
N MET A 1 -12.54 15.49 3.02
CA MET A 1 -13.89 15.66 2.46
C MET A 1 -13.72 15.87 0.97
N PRO A 2 -14.14 14.97 0.09
CA PRO A 2 -14.07 15.20 -1.34
C PRO A 2 -15.08 16.28 -1.70
N ILE A 3 -14.64 17.32 -2.37
CA ILE A 3 -15.51 18.35 -2.95
C ILE A 3 -15.87 17.83 -4.35
N TYR A 4 -17.12 17.37 -4.51
CA TYR A 4 -17.65 16.99 -5.81
C TYR A 4 -18.08 18.24 -6.56
N GLY A 5 -17.31 18.62 -7.57
CA GLY A 5 -17.71 19.62 -8.55
C GLY A 5 -18.10 18.92 -9.85
N GLY A 6 -19.40 18.70 -10.07
CA GLY A 6 -19.91 18.21 -11.33
C GLY A 6 -19.89 19.31 -12.38
N LEU A 7 -18.98 19.23 -13.36
CA LEU A 7 -19.10 19.93 -14.62
C LEU A 7 -19.68 18.92 -15.63
N GLY A 8 -20.93 19.14 -16.03
CA GLY A 8 -21.66 18.26 -16.92
C GLY A 8 -21.16 18.29 -18.36
N LEU A 9 -20.20 17.46 -18.66
CA LEU A 9 -19.81 17.02 -19.99
C LEU A 9 -19.27 15.60 -19.87
N GLY A 10 -20.09 14.62 -20.10
CA GLY A 10 -19.85 13.21 -20.51
C GLY A 10 -18.69 12.40 -19.92
N THR A 11 -17.83 12.98 -19.12
CA THR A 11 -16.72 12.36 -18.39
C THR A 11 -16.75 12.86 -16.95
N THR A 12 -16.83 11.95 -16.01
CA THR A 12 -16.77 12.31 -14.59
C THR A 12 -15.32 12.60 -14.22
N HIS A 13 -15.05 13.86 -13.86
CA HIS A 13 -13.76 14.25 -13.32
C HIS A 13 -13.83 14.18 -11.79
N GLU A 14 -13.02 13.32 -11.18
CA GLU A 14 -12.82 13.30 -9.75
C GLU A 14 -11.56 14.09 -9.40
N VAL A 15 -11.72 15.13 -8.60
CA VAL A 15 -10.58 15.85 -8.03
C VAL A 15 -10.31 15.25 -6.66
N SER A 16 -9.26 14.43 -6.57
CA SER A 16 -8.80 13.90 -5.29
C SER A 16 -7.78 14.84 -4.67
N PHE A 17 -8.13 15.39 -3.52
CA PHE A 17 -7.18 16.12 -2.70
C PHE A 17 -6.60 15.17 -1.66
N PRO A 18 -5.29 14.92 -1.63
CA PRO A 18 -4.70 14.27 -0.48
C PRO A 18 -4.85 15.20 0.72
N PHE A 19 -5.80 14.88 1.59
CA PHE A 19 -6.11 15.66 2.78
C PHE A 19 -5.10 15.34 3.89
N SER A 20 -3.85 15.75 3.73
CA SER A 20 -2.92 15.85 4.85
C SER A 20 -2.94 17.28 5.38
N LEU A 21 -4.12 17.72 5.70
CA LEU A 21 -4.33 19.02 6.31
C LEU A 21 -4.29 18.88 7.83
N LEU A 22 -3.47 19.68 8.44
CA LEU A 22 -3.64 20.18 9.79
C LEU A 22 -3.25 19.26 10.95
N PHE A 23 -2.05 18.68 10.92
CA PHE A 23 -1.39 18.59 12.21
C PHE A 23 -0.07 19.34 12.14
N PRO A 24 0.06 20.48 12.86
CA PRO A 24 1.38 21.03 13.07
C PRO A 24 2.19 19.92 13.76
N ILE A 25 3.40 19.70 13.29
CA ILE A 25 4.41 18.95 14.04
C ILE A 25 4.66 19.77 15.31
N VAL A 26 3.82 19.58 16.31
CA VAL A 26 3.81 20.37 17.56
C VAL A 26 5.02 20.02 18.43
N VAL A 27 5.72 18.95 18.13
CA VAL A 27 6.76 18.41 19.02
C VAL A 27 8.14 19.05 18.82
N LEU A 28 8.39 19.72 17.69
CA LEU A 28 9.63 20.46 17.49
C LEU A 28 9.37 21.99 17.53
N LYS A 29 9.01 22.45 18.70
CA LYS A 29 8.68 23.87 19.02
C LYS A 29 9.77 24.89 18.67
N HIS A 30 10.94 24.44 18.24
CA HIS A 30 12.11 25.32 18.04
C HIS A 30 12.61 25.42 16.59
N ILE A 31 12.08 24.66 15.63
CA ILE A 31 12.67 24.61 14.29
C ILE A 31 11.81 25.26 13.21
N ASN A 32 10.48 25.27 13.34
CA ASN A 32 9.64 25.90 12.32
C ASN A 32 8.90 27.12 12.87
N ARG A 33 9.37 28.30 12.48
CA ARG A 33 8.65 29.56 12.69
C ARG A 33 7.36 29.65 11.88
N ASP A 34 7.28 28.93 10.78
CA ASP A 34 6.18 28.97 9.84
C ASP A 34 5.29 27.74 9.99
N ARG A 35 3.98 27.97 10.03
CA ARG A 35 2.98 26.90 10.01
C ARG A 35 2.84 26.41 8.58
N SER A 36 3.05 25.12 8.36
CA SER A 36 2.72 24.49 7.07
C SER A 36 1.21 24.46 6.92
N THR A 37 0.66 25.37 6.12
CA THR A 37 -0.77 25.46 5.82
C THR A 37 -0.98 25.39 4.31
N GLY A 38 -2.05 24.75 3.88
CA GLY A 38 -2.40 24.65 2.46
C GLY A 38 -2.11 23.27 1.86
N ILE A 39 -2.30 23.19 0.56
CA ILE A 39 -2.06 21.96 -0.23
C ILE A 39 -0.57 21.91 -0.52
N TRP A 40 0.12 20.90 0.03
CA TRP A 40 1.57 20.75 -0.13
C TRP A 40 1.96 19.60 -1.08
N ASP A 41 1.05 18.67 -1.33
CA ASP A 41 1.28 17.54 -2.24
C ASP A 41 0.57 17.74 -3.57
N LYS A 42 0.78 16.81 -4.50
CA LYS A 42 0.25 16.87 -5.86
C LYS A 42 -1.27 16.83 -5.89
N ILE A 43 -1.88 17.58 -6.80
CA ILE A 43 -3.30 17.51 -7.13
C ILE A 43 -3.41 16.78 -8.47
N TYR A 44 -4.31 15.80 -8.55
CA TYR A 44 -4.55 15.04 -9.75
C TYR A 44 -5.97 15.24 -10.24
N ILE A 45 -6.13 15.35 -11.54
CA ILE A 45 -7.40 15.16 -12.23
C ILE A 45 -7.35 13.76 -12.81
N VAL A 46 -8.24 12.90 -12.35
CA VAL A 46 -8.35 11.53 -12.86
C VAL A 46 -9.51 11.49 -13.83
N ASN A 47 -9.21 11.09 -15.07
CA ASN A 47 -10.21 10.87 -16.12
C ASN A 47 -10.31 9.36 -16.35
N THR A 48 -11.47 8.80 -16.07
CA THR A 48 -11.80 7.39 -16.32
C THR A 48 -12.94 7.28 -17.33
N GLY A 49 -13.14 6.07 -17.85
CA GLY A 49 -14.30 5.79 -18.71
C GLY A 49 -15.63 5.68 -17.93
N ALA A 50 -16.49 4.79 -18.37
CA ALA A 50 -17.82 4.54 -17.78
C ALA A 50 -17.77 3.92 -16.39
N ALA A 51 -16.62 3.38 -15.98
CA ALA A 51 -16.38 2.79 -14.66
C ALA A 51 -14.95 3.06 -14.22
N LYS A 52 -14.72 2.93 -12.93
CA LYS A 52 -13.39 3.11 -12.33
C LYS A 52 -13.05 2.04 -11.28
N ILE A 53 -11.75 1.87 -11.05
CA ILE A 53 -11.18 1.09 -9.96
C ILE A 53 -10.97 2.02 -8.77
N ASN A 54 -11.74 1.82 -7.68
CA ASN A 54 -11.62 2.67 -6.48
C ASN A 54 -10.44 2.28 -5.59
N ASN A 55 -10.29 0.98 -5.34
CA ASN A 55 -9.18 0.42 -4.59
C ASN A 55 -9.01 -1.06 -4.93
N TYR A 56 -7.88 -1.60 -4.54
CA TYR A 56 -7.58 -3.01 -4.68
C TYR A 56 -6.70 -3.47 -3.52
N HIS A 57 -6.74 -4.77 -3.25
CA HIS A 57 -5.93 -5.39 -2.20
C HIS A 57 -5.39 -6.73 -2.69
N PHE A 58 -4.08 -6.83 -2.83
CA PHE A 58 -3.37 -8.06 -3.19
C PHE A 58 -2.73 -8.66 -1.94
N GLN A 59 -3.05 -9.91 -1.64
CA GLN A 59 -2.55 -10.60 -0.47
C GLN A 59 -1.89 -11.92 -0.87
N PRO A 60 -0.56 -11.99 -0.93
CA PRO A 60 0.15 -13.25 -1.12
C PRO A 60 0.09 -14.11 0.15
N MET A 61 0.06 -15.43 -0.05
CA MET A 61 0.08 -16.44 0.99
C MET A 61 1.22 -17.42 0.71
N VAL A 62 2.26 -17.34 1.51
CA VAL A 62 3.44 -18.21 1.43
C VAL A 62 3.42 -19.13 2.63
N GLY A 63 3.11 -20.40 2.39
CA GLY A 63 3.04 -21.41 3.44
C GLY A 63 4.39 -22.04 3.76
N GLY A 64 4.50 -22.61 4.98
CA GLY A 64 5.70 -23.31 5.44
C GLY A 64 6.89 -22.39 5.75
N ILE A 65 8.02 -23.01 6.04
CA ILE A 65 9.29 -22.32 6.26
C ILE A 65 10.05 -22.34 4.93
N ARG A 66 10.40 -21.17 4.44
CA ARG A 66 11.11 -20.99 3.18
C ARG A 66 12.59 -20.72 3.40
N THR A 67 13.41 -21.09 2.44
CA THR A 67 14.85 -20.82 2.47
C THR A 67 15.16 -19.70 1.48
N PRO A 68 15.84 -18.61 1.91
CA PRO A 68 16.27 -17.57 0.99
C PRO A 68 17.33 -18.09 0.01
N PHE A 69 17.52 -17.39 -1.11
CA PHE A 69 18.48 -17.72 -2.18
C PHE A 69 18.29 -19.08 -2.82
N THR A 70 17.14 -19.72 -2.63
CA THR A 70 16.82 -21.00 -3.27
C THR A 70 16.17 -20.76 -4.61
N SER A 71 16.68 -21.39 -5.65
CA SER A 71 16.19 -21.24 -7.03
C SER A 71 14.82 -21.89 -7.25
N ASN A 72 14.48 -22.91 -6.46
CA ASN A 72 13.24 -23.64 -6.55
C ASN A 72 12.45 -23.52 -5.25
N GLN A 73 11.40 -22.71 -5.28
CA GLN A 73 10.50 -22.49 -4.15
C GLN A 73 9.21 -23.31 -4.33
N PRO A 74 8.67 -23.91 -3.28
CA PRO A 74 7.31 -24.45 -3.34
C PRO A 74 6.33 -23.36 -3.75
N ASP A 75 5.25 -23.75 -4.42
CA ASP A 75 4.22 -22.82 -4.90
C ASP A 75 3.64 -21.98 -3.76
N ALA A 76 3.21 -20.81 -4.11
CA ALA A 76 2.47 -19.90 -3.25
C ALA A 76 1.10 -19.63 -3.85
N THR A 77 0.21 -19.07 -3.04
CA THR A 77 -1.08 -18.60 -3.52
C THR A 77 -1.24 -17.12 -3.22
N ALA A 78 -2.23 -16.49 -3.84
CA ALA A 78 -2.61 -15.12 -3.51
C ALA A 78 -4.12 -14.95 -3.63
N SER A 79 -4.63 -13.87 -3.05
CA SER A 79 -5.94 -13.32 -3.35
C SER A 79 -5.80 -11.87 -3.82
N LEU A 80 -6.70 -11.46 -4.72
CA LEU A 80 -6.80 -10.08 -5.18
C LEU A 80 -8.26 -9.64 -5.08
N GLN A 81 -8.51 -8.59 -4.33
CA GLN A 81 -9.81 -7.93 -4.26
C GLN A 81 -9.73 -6.58 -4.97
N VAL A 82 -10.66 -6.33 -5.90
CA VAL A 82 -10.77 -5.10 -6.67
C VAL A 82 -12.14 -4.48 -6.45
N SER A 83 -12.19 -3.23 -6.03
CA SER A 83 -13.44 -2.47 -5.89
C SER A 83 -13.68 -1.65 -7.16
N VAL A 84 -14.80 -1.92 -7.81
CA VAL A 84 -15.22 -1.29 -9.07
C VAL A 84 -16.46 -0.43 -8.83
N GLU A 85 -16.56 0.70 -9.51
CA GLU A 85 -17.70 1.60 -9.49
C GLU A 85 -18.21 1.86 -10.90
N ASN A 86 -19.50 1.66 -11.13
CA ASN A 86 -20.16 2.10 -12.36
C ASN A 86 -20.50 3.59 -12.26
N LEU A 87 -19.94 4.40 -13.13
CA LEU A 87 -20.14 5.86 -13.14
C LEU A 87 -21.32 6.32 -14.01
N LYS A 88 -21.94 5.40 -14.74
CA LYS A 88 -23.16 5.69 -15.53
C LYS A 88 -24.42 5.56 -14.66
N SER A 89 -25.52 6.08 -15.16
CA SER A 89 -26.84 5.92 -14.54
C SER A 89 -27.56 4.61 -14.93
N SER A 90 -27.04 3.89 -15.93
CA SER A 90 -27.60 2.62 -16.43
C SER A 90 -26.81 1.42 -15.92
N THR A 91 -27.44 0.25 -15.89
CA THR A 91 -26.78 -1.02 -15.64
C THR A 91 -25.82 -1.35 -16.77
N ASN A 92 -24.57 -1.73 -16.44
CA ASN A 92 -23.54 -2.10 -17.41
C ASN A 92 -22.70 -3.28 -16.90
N SER A 93 -22.14 -4.02 -17.85
CA SER A 93 -21.22 -5.12 -17.56
C SER A 93 -19.78 -4.72 -17.88
N PHE A 94 -18.89 -5.14 -17.02
CA PHE A 94 -17.45 -4.80 -17.07
C PHE A 94 -16.63 -6.06 -16.88
N ASP A 95 -15.49 -6.13 -17.58
CA ASP A 95 -14.52 -7.19 -17.37
C ASP A 95 -13.36 -6.63 -16.56
N VAL A 96 -13.03 -7.32 -15.49
CA VAL A 96 -11.88 -7.04 -14.63
C VAL A 96 -10.80 -8.06 -14.96
N TYR A 97 -9.70 -7.60 -15.51
CA TYR A 97 -8.52 -8.39 -15.81
C TYR A 97 -7.40 -8.03 -14.85
N PHE A 98 -6.62 -9.02 -14.42
CA PHE A 98 -5.32 -8.73 -13.82
C PHE A 98 -4.21 -9.60 -14.44
N SER A 99 -2.99 -9.07 -14.39
CA SER A 99 -1.76 -9.75 -14.73
C SER A 99 -0.71 -9.49 -13.65
N LEU A 100 -0.08 -10.56 -13.18
CA LEU A 100 1.06 -10.53 -12.26
C LEU A 100 2.29 -10.99 -13.03
N THR A 101 3.28 -10.11 -13.22
CA THR A 101 4.47 -10.39 -14.02
C THR A 101 5.75 -10.18 -13.22
N TYR A 102 6.72 -11.06 -13.41
CA TYR A 102 8.08 -10.86 -12.92
C TYR A 102 9.02 -10.73 -14.10
N GLN A 103 9.67 -9.57 -14.23
CA GLN A 103 10.42 -9.21 -15.43
C GLN A 103 9.53 -9.35 -16.68
N THR A 104 9.83 -10.32 -17.56
CA THR A 104 9.06 -10.59 -18.78
C THR A 104 8.12 -11.80 -18.67
N THR A 105 8.10 -12.48 -17.52
CA THR A 105 7.34 -13.71 -17.33
C THR A 105 6.03 -13.44 -16.62
N VAL A 106 4.93 -13.92 -17.18
CA VAL A 106 3.61 -13.88 -16.53
C VAL A 106 3.55 -14.99 -15.49
N ALA A 107 3.41 -14.60 -14.22
CA ALA A 107 3.28 -15.54 -13.10
C ALA A 107 1.83 -15.97 -12.88
N ALA A 108 0.87 -15.07 -13.10
CA ALA A 108 -0.56 -15.34 -13.05
C ALA A 108 -1.33 -14.27 -13.82
N GLN A 109 -2.46 -14.66 -14.40
CA GLN A 109 -3.41 -13.73 -15.02
C GLN A 109 -4.80 -14.33 -15.01
N PHE A 110 -5.83 -13.50 -14.81
CA PHE A 110 -7.23 -13.91 -14.84
C PHE A 110 -8.12 -12.76 -15.28
N THR A 111 -9.28 -13.12 -15.82
CA THR A 111 -10.37 -12.20 -16.15
C THR A 111 -11.65 -12.69 -15.50
N THR A 112 -12.48 -11.78 -15.04
CA THR A 112 -13.85 -12.06 -14.59
C THR A 112 -14.75 -10.89 -14.95
N SER A 113 -16.03 -11.17 -15.17
CA SER A 113 -17.01 -10.14 -15.49
C SER A 113 -17.85 -9.79 -14.28
N ILE A 114 -18.28 -8.54 -14.19
CA ILE A 114 -19.20 -8.03 -13.18
C ILE A 114 -20.26 -7.13 -13.82
N THR A 115 -21.51 -7.28 -13.43
CA THR A 115 -22.60 -6.39 -13.85
C THR A 115 -23.00 -5.52 -12.67
N LEU A 116 -23.02 -4.20 -12.88
CA LEU A 116 -23.32 -3.20 -11.86
C LEU A 116 -24.45 -2.30 -12.32
N ASN A 117 -25.37 -2.00 -11.41
CA ASN A 117 -26.38 -0.97 -11.63
C ASN A 117 -25.75 0.42 -11.73
N GLY A 118 -26.50 1.40 -12.18
CA GLY A 118 -26.04 2.78 -12.26
C GLY A 118 -25.60 3.32 -10.88
N GLY A 119 -24.37 3.84 -10.80
CA GLY A 119 -23.77 4.35 -9.56
C GLY A 119 -23.37 3.29 -8.52
N GLU A 120 -23.53 2.00 -8.83
CA GLU A 120 -23.22 0.91 -7.91
C GLU A 120 -21.70 0.73 -7.74
N LYS A 121 -21.31 0.44 -6.48
CA LYS A 121 -19.94 0.03 -6.10
C LYS A 121 -19.98 -1.40 -5.62
N SER A 122 -19.14 -2.24 -6.18
CA SER A 122 -19.01 -3.63 -5.74
C SER A 122 -17.57 -4.12 -5.78
N LYS A 123 -17.35 -5.31 -5.25
CA LYS A 123 -16.02 -5.91 -5.14
C LYS A 123 -15.97 -7.19 -5.95
N VAL A 124 -14.92 -7.29 -6.75
CA VAL A 124 -14.51 -8.52 -7.43
C VAL A 124 -13.38 -9.14 -6.63
N THR A 125 -13.44 -10.44 -6.40
CA THR A 125 -12.41 -11.17 -5.66
C THR A 125 -11.91 -12.35 -6.47
N PHE A 126 -10.61 -12.38 -6.70
CA PHE A 126 -9.90 -13.52 -7.24
C PHE A 126 -9.26 -14.26 -6.08
N ASN A 127 -9.65 -15.50 -5.85
CA ASN A 127 -9.13 -16.34 -4.78
C ASN A 127 -8.22 -17.43 -5.35
N ASN A 128 -7.32 -17.95 -4.50
CA ASN A 128 -6.45 -19.08 -4.84
C ASN A 128 -5.65 -18.88 -6.13
N ILE A 129 -5.18 -17.65 -6.37
CA ILE A 129 -4.28 -17.35 -7.49
C ILE A 129 -3.00 -18.16 -7.27
N GLN A 130 -2.73 -19.14 -8.15
CA GLN A 130 -1.54 -19.96 -8.05
C GLN A 130 -0.32 -19.20 -8.59
N ILE A 131 0.78 -19.23 -7.86
CA ILE A 131 2.06 -18.65 -8.25
C ILE A 131 3.11 -19.75 -8.12
N THR A 132 3.44 -20.35 -9.26
CA THR A 132 4.38 -21.47 -9.31
C THR A 132 5.82 -20.99 -9.19
N ASN A 133 6.59 -21.63 -8.33
CA ASN A 133 8.00 -21.33 -8.08
C ASN A 133 8.28 -19.84 -7.91
N PRO A 134 7.60 -19.15 -6.94
CA PRO A 134 7.69 -17.71 -6.80
C PRO A 134 9.10 -17.25 -6.41
N LYS A 135 9.51 -16.11 -6.92
CA LYS A 135 10.63 -15.37 -6.36
C LYS A 135 10.14 -14.63 -5.10
N LEU A 136 10.63 -15.07 -3.95
CA LEU A 136 10.17 -14.55 -2.65
C LEU A 136 10.93 -13.30 -2.26
N TRP A 137 10.19 -12.30 -1.81
CA TRP A 137 10.74 -11.10 -1.23
C TRP A 137 11.19 -11.35 0.22
N TRP A 138 12.36 -10.84 0.58
CA TRP A 138 12.95 -10.97 1.91
C TRP A 138 13.36 -9.62 2.46
N PRO A 139 13.37 -9.44 3.81
CA PRO A 139 13.97 -8.28 4.42
C PRO A 139 15.46 -8.19 4.10
N ASN A 140 15.98 -6.97 4.13
CA ASN A 140 17.42 -6.73 4.00
C ASN A 140 18.22 -7.64 4.93
N VAL A 141 19.35 -8.12 4.49
CA VAL A 141 20.27 -9.11 5.09
C VAL A 141 19.73 -10.55 5.17
N TYR A 142 18.46 -10.79 4.82
CA TYR A 142 17.88 -12.14 4.84
C TYR A 142 17.70 -12.75 3.45
N GLY A 143 17.69 -11.95 2.39
CA GLY A 143 17.53 -12.43 1.02
C GLY A 143 17.34 -11.30 0.02
N GLU A 144 16.87 -11.64 -1.17
CA GLU A 144 16.62 -10.71 -2.27
C GLU A 144 15.24 -10.05 -2.15
N GLN A 145 15.03 -8.95 -2.88
CA GLN A 145 13.80 -8.17 -2.92
C GLN A 145 13.13 -8.21 -4.31
N PRO A 146 12.80 -9.38 -4.86
CA PRO A 146 12.10 -9.44 -6.14
C PRO A 146 10.70 -8.82 -6.02
N LEU A 147 10.40 -7.93 -6.96
CA LEU A 147 9.09 -7.26 -7.06
C LEU A 147 8.43 -7.66 -8.37
N TYR A 148 7.16 -8.03 -8.29
CA TYR A 148 6.30 -8.34 -9.41
C TYR A 148 5.51 -7.10 -9.79
N ASN A 149 5.27 -6.91 -11.07
CA ASN A 149 4.31 -5.91 -11.54
C ASN A 149 2.91 -6.51 -11.55
N LEU A 150 2.02 -5.98 -10.74
CA LEU A 150 0.58 -6.27 -10.75
C LEU A 150 -0.12 -5.19 -11.55
N THR A 151 -0.70 -5.56 -12.69
CA THR A 151 -1.55 -4.66 -13.48
C THR A 151 -2.99 -5.13 -13.38
N ILE A 152 -3.90 -4.19 -13.14
CA ILE A 152 -5.35 -4.42 -13.10
C ILE A 152 -5.97 -3.53 -14.16
N SER A 153 -6.78 -4.09 -15.04
CA SER A 153 -7.49 -3.37 -16.10
C SER A 153 -8.98 -3.62 -16.01
N LEU A 154 -9.74 -2.56 -16.24
CA LEU A 154 -11.20 -2.57 -16.30
C LEU A 154 -11.63 -2.21 -17.71
N THR A 155 -12.38 -3.08 -18.37
CA THR A 155 -12.89 -2.86 -19.73
C THR A 155 -14.41 -2.96 -19.76
N ASP A 156 -15.01 -2.33 -20.73
CA ASP A 156 -16.43 -2.53 -21.05
C ASP A 156 -16.61 -3.89 -21.71
N SER A 157 -17.49 -4.75 -21.17
CA SER A 157 -17.62 -6.13 -21.66
C SER A 157 -18.16 -6.21 -23.09
N THR A 158 -18.85 -5.17 -23.59
CA THR A 158 -19.44 -5.16 -24.93
C THR A 158 -18.44 -4.61 -25.97
N SER A 159 -17.90 -3.43 -25.70
CA SER A 159 -17.02 -2.74 -26.65
C SER A 159 -15.55 -3.12 -26.50
N GLN A 160 -15.18 -3.82 -25.40
CA GLN A 160 -13.81 -4.16 -25.02
C GLN A 160 -12.89 -2.92 -24.89
N SER A 161 -13.48 -1.73 -24.75
CA SER A 161 -12.71 -0.50 -24.55
C SER A 161 -12.18 -0.43 -23.14
N LEU A 162 -10.91 -0.04 -22.97
CA LEU A 162 -10.29 0.20 -21.66
C LEU A 162 -10.94 1.40 -21.00
N LEU A 163 -11.42 1.20 -19.76
CA LEU A 163 -12.08 2.23 -18.96
C LEU A 163 -11.16 2.79 -17.87
N ASP A 164 -10.42 1.91 -17.21
CA ASP A 164 -9.47 2.29 -16.16
C ASP A 164 -8.37 1.23 -16.04
N SER A 165 -7.20 1.62 -15.56
CA SER A 165 -6.08 0.70 -15.31
C SER A 165 -5.24 1.18 -14.15
N GLN A 166 -4.82 0.23 -13.31
CA GLN A 166 -3.92 0.46 -12.18
C GLN A 166 -2.74 -0.49 -12.26
N SER A 167 -1.57 -0.01 -11.86
CA SER A 167 -0.35 -0.83 -11.83
C SER A 167 0.45 -0.55 -10.58
N MET A 168 1.03 -1.60 -10.00
CA MET A 168 1.86 -1.49 -8.80
C MET A 168 2.90 -2.61 -8.71
N MET A 169 3.98 -2.34 -8.01
CA MET A 169 4.96 -3.37 -7.65
C MET A 169 4.54 -4.07 -6.36
N VAL A 170 4.64 -5.40 -6.33
CA VAL A 170 4.27 -6.22 -5.17
C VAL A 170 5.34 -7.28 -4.88
N GLY A 171 5.65 -7.49 -3.61
CA GLY A 171 6.52 -8.59 -3.17
C GLY A 171 5.70 -9.81 -2.78
N ILE A 172 6.14 -11.01 -3.18
CA ILE A 172 5.53 -12.27 -2.75
C ILE A 172 6.17 -12.69 -1.44
N ARG A 173 5.45 -12.54 -0.34
CA ARG A 173 5.92 -12.86 1.01
C ARG A 173 4.76 -13.12 1.95
N ASN A 174 5.06 -13.77 3.07
CA ASN A 174 4.19 -13.85 4.25
C ASN A 174 4.91 -13.24 5.44
N ILE A 175 4.24 -12.38 6.19
CA ILE A 175 4.76 -11.77 7.41
C ILE A 175 3.85 -12.17 8.55
N SER A 176 4.44 -12.67 9.62
CA SER A 176 3.70 -13.07 10.81
C SER A 176 4.46 -12.73 12.09
N SER A 177 3.76 -12.75 13.22
CA SER A 177 4.38 -12.58 14.52
C SER A 177 3.65 -13.43 15.58
N ASN A 178 4.37 -13.81 16.60
CA ASN A 178 3.81 -14.45 17.79
C ASN A 178 4.50 -13.91 19.04
N ILE A 179 4.00 -14.33 20.20
CA ILE A 179 4.66 -14.12 21.49
C ILE A 179 5.51 -15.36 21.78
N ASP A 180 6.78 -15.12 22.07
CA ASP A 180 7.67 -16.16 22.55
C ASP A 180 7.20 -16.66 23.94
N PRO A 181 6.85 -17.94 24.08
CA PRO A 181 6.33 -18.45 25.36
C PRO A 181 7.36 -18.45 26.49
N GLU A 182 8.66 -18.44 26.19
CA GLU A 182 9.72 -18.46 27.19
C GLU A 182 10.06 -17.05 27.69
N THR A 183 10.12 -16.08 26.79
CA THR A 183 10.58 -14.73 27.12
C THR A 183 9.45 -13.71 27.23
N GLY A 184 8.24 -14.04 26.75
CA GLY A 184 7.13 -13.10 26.61
C GLY A 184 7.35 -12.02 25.53
N GLY A 185 8.47 -12.08 24.82
CA GLY A 185 8.83 -11.13 23.76
C GLY A 185 8.10 -11.43 22.45
N ARG A 186 7.88 -10.39 21.65
CA ARG A 186 7.31 -10.57 20.31
C ARG A 186 8.37 -11.00 19.29
N GLN A 187 8.10 -12.09 18.62
CA GLN A 187 8.93 -12.60 17.52
C GLN A 187 8.29 -12.30 16.18
N PHE A 188 9.12 -12.01 15.20
CA PHE A 188 8.71 -11.74 13.82
C PHE A 188 9.24 -12.78 12.87
N PHE A 189 8.41 -13.11 11.86
CA PHE A 189 8.73 -14.11 10.86
C PHE A 189 8.42 -13.55 9.48
N VAL A 190 9.31 -13.79 8.54
CA VAL A 190 9.08 -13.56 7.11
C VAL A 190 9.26 -14.88 6.38
N ASN A 191 8.28 -15.27 5.59
CA ASN A 191 8.24 -16.55 4.87
C ASN A 191 8.53 -17.76 5.79
N GLY A 192 8.02 -17.68 7.04
CA GLY A 192 8.22 -18.69 8.06
C GLY A 192 9.59 -18.67 8.77
N GLN A 193 10.55 -17.89 8.30
CA GLN A 193 11.85 -17.70 8.96
C GLN A 193 11.76 -16.63 10.03
N ARG A 194 12.25 -16.95 11.23
CA ARG A 194 12.41 -15.96 12.30
C ARG A 194 13.43 -14.93 11.89
N ILE A 195 13.08 -13.65 12.04
CA ILE A 195 13.97 -12.53 11.77
C ILE A 195 14.32 -11.78 13.05
N PHE A 196 15.55 -11.28 13.12
CA PHE A 196 15.96 -10.32 14.13
C PHE A 196 15.76 -8.91 13.58
N VAL A 197 14.92 -8.11 14.24
CA VAL A 197 14.62 -6.74 13.84
C VAL A 197 15.80 -5.84 14.19
N ARG A 198 16.32 -5.15 13.17
CA ARG A 198 17.34 -4.11 13.28
C ARG A 198 16.79 -2.84 12.67
N GLY A 199 16.67 -1.79 13.46
CA GLY A 199 16.08 -0.56 12.95
C GLY A 199 15.96 0.53 14.01
N GLY A 200 15.28 1.59 13.62
CA GLY A 200 15.08 2.75 14.47
C GLY A 200 13.83 3.53 14.08
N ASN A 201 13.62 4.65 14.78
CA ASN A 201 12.53 5.55 14.51
C ASN A 201 12.81 6.41 13.26
N TRP A 202 11.74 6.67 12.55
CA TRP A 202 11.69 7.58 11.42
C TRP A 202 10.74 8.73 11.74
N ILE A 203 11.24 9.96 11.73
CA ILE A 203 10.48 11.16 12.09
C ILE A 203 10.16 11.99 10.83
N GLY A 204 10.64 11.59 9.68
CA GLY A 204 10.58 12.31 8.42
C GLY A 204 11.96 12.86 8.02
N LEU A 205 12.13 13.10 6.72
CA LEU A 205 13.42 13.54 6.17
C LEU A 205 13.57 15.06 6.12
N ASP A 206 12.46 15.76 5.89
CA ASP A 206 12.46 17.20 5.67
C ASP A 206 11.15 17.79 6.19
N ALA A 207 11.23 18.91 6.89
CA ALA A 207 10.07 19.68 7.31
C ALA A 207 9.26 20.20 6.11
N MET A 208 9.93 20.39 4.98
CA MET A 208 9.31 20.77 3.71
C MET A 208 9.01 19.53 2.85
N MET A 209 8.00 18.78 3.19
CA MET A 209 7.62 17.51 2.54
C MET A 209 7.45 17.59 1.02
N ARG A 210 7.10 18.76 0.48
CA ARG A 210 7.02 18.99 -0.98
C ARG A 210 8.35 18.74 -1.72
N ASN A 211 9.47 18.85 -1.01
CA ASN A 211 10.81 18.65 -1.59
C ASN A 211 11.19 17.16 -1.69
N LEU A 212 10.43 16.28 -1.04
CA LEU A 212 10.73 14.86 -1.02
C LEU A 212 10.33 14.21 -2.34
N THR A 213 11.28 13.56 -2.96
CA THR A 213 11.13 12.79 -4.21
C THR A 213 11.44 11.33 -3.97
N LEU A 214 11.07 10.45 -4.90
CA LEU A 214 11.46 9.04 -4.87
C LEU A 214 12.98 8.89 -4.68
N LYS A 215 13.79 9.70 -5.38
CA LYS A 215 15.25 9.67 -5.26
C LYS A 215 15.73 10.00 -3.84
N ASN A 216 15.09 10.95 -3.15
CA ASN A 216 15.44 11.25 -1.76
C ASN A 216 15.15 10.04 -0.87
N TYR A 217 13.95 9.46 -0.98
CA TYR A 217 13.60 8.28 -0.21
C TYR A 217 14.51 7.09 -0.52
N GLU A 218 14.78 6.81 -1.79
CA GLU A 218 15.73 5.76 -2.18
C GLU A 218 17.12 5.98 -1.59
N THR A 219 17.60 7.22 -1.54
CA THR A 219 18.91 7.54 -0.94
C THR A 219 18.93 7.21 0.55
N TYR A 220 17.95 7.74 1.31
CA TYR A 220 17.98 7.58 2.76
C TYR A 220 17.58 6.17 3.22
N VAL A 221 16.59 5.56 2.57
CA VAL A 221 16.23 4.16 2.86
C VAL A 221 17.34 3.21 2.42
N GLY A 222 17.99 3.50 1.29
CA GLY A 222 19.19 2.77 0.85
C GLY A 222 20.34 2.81 1.87
N MET A 223 20.62 3.98 2.45
CA MET A 223 21.61 4.11 3.53
C MET A 223 21.25 3.25 4.76
N HIS A 224 19.96 3.18 5.12
CA HIS A 224 19.51 2.27 6.20
C HIS A 224 19.80 0.81 5.83
N ALA A 225 19.53 0.41 4.59
CA ALA A 225 19.81 -0.93 4.13
C ALA A 225 21.33 -1.24 4.12
N GLU A 226 22.17 -0.31 3.66
CA GLU A 226 23.63 -0.43 3.68
C GLU A 226 24.19 -0.58 5.11
N MET A 227 23.56 0.04 6.11
CA MET A 227 23.89 -0.14 7.52
C MET A 227 23.44 -1.50 8.09
N GLY A 228 22.85 -2.38 7.28
CA GLY A 228 22.33 -3.67 7.71
C GLY A 228 21.02 -3.59 8.50
N LEU A 229 20.29 -2.49 8.42
CA LEU A 229 18.96 -2.36 9.00
C LEU A 229 17.92 -3.04 8.10
N ASN A 230 16.84 -3.55 8.70
CA ASN A 230 15.78 -4.25 8.01
C ASN A 230 14.37 -3.78 8.42
N MET A 231 14.27 -2.79 9.31
CA MET A 231 13.00 -2.22 9.74
C MET A 231 13.12 -0.73 10.04
N ILE A 232 12.09 0.01 9.70
CA ILE A 232 11.90 1.41 10.07
C ILE A 232 10.56 1.53 10.80
N ARG A 233 10.53 2.26 11.94
CA ARG A 233 9.29 2.63 12.63
C ARG A 233 8.94 4.06 12.28
N VAL A 234 7.87 4.24 11.52
CA VAL A 234 7.27 5.57 11.28
C VAL A 234 6.47 5.94 12.52
N TRP A 235 6.99 6.92 13.25
CA TRP A 235 6.48 7.33 14.54
C TRP A 235 5.11 8.01 14.45
N GLY A 236 4.21 7.69 15.38
CA GLY A 236 2.84 8.20 15.40
C GLY A 236 2.69 9.70 15.70
N GLY A 237 3.75 10.39 16.14
CA GLY A 237 3.79 11.84 16.25
C GLY A 237 4.08 12.57 14.94
N GLY A 238 4.40 11.82 13.90
CA GLY A 238 4.60 12.32 12.54
C GLY A 238 3.34 12.18 11.69
N ILE A 239 3.51 12.28 10.39
CA ILE A 239 2.47 12.04 9.40
C ILE A 239 2.81 10.77 8.61
N THR A 240 1.80 10.19 7.94
CA THR A 240 2.03 9.09 7.01
C THR A 240 2.96 9.55 5.90
N GLU A 241 3.98 8.76 5.63
CA GLU A 241 4.90 9.04 4.54
C GLU A 241 4.22 8.92 3.17
N ARG A 242 4.87 9.48 2.17
CA ARG A 242 4.41 9.43 0.78
C ARG A 242 4.59 8.02 0.20
N PRO A 243 3.86 7.68 -0.89
CA PRO A 243 4.00 6.38 -1.56
C PRO A 243 5.44 6.03 -1.89
N GLU A 244 6.22 7.01 -2.30
CA GLU A 244 7.62 6.86 -2.70
C GLU A 244 8.52 6.34 -1.55
N PHE A 245 8.15 6.61 -0.30
CA PHE A 245 8.85 6.02 0.86
C PHE A 245 8.64 4.50 0.91
N TYR A 246 7.41 4.05 0.76
CA TYR A 246 7.09 2.62 0.81
C TYR A 246 7.67 1.88 -0.39
N GLU A 247 7.68 2.49 -1.57
CA GLU A 247 8.34 1.96 -2.77
C GLU A 247 9.85 1.76 -2.52
N ALA A 248 10.51 2.74 -1.90
CA ALA A 248 11.90 2.61 -1.52
C ALA A 248 12.10 1.49 -0.48
N CYS A 249 11.23 1.37 0.52
CA CYS A 249 11.29 0.29 1.51
C CYS A 249 11.13 -1.08 0.85
N ASP A 250 10.20 -1.22 -0.12
CA ASP A 250 10.01 -2.45 -0.88
C ASP A 250 11.26 -2.82 -1.68
N LYS A 251 11.89 -1.84 -2.31
CA LYS A 251 13.10 -2.01 -3.11
C LYS A 251 14.31 -2.44 -2.29
N PHE A 252 14.48 -1.88 -1.10
CA PHE A 252 15.66 -2.11 -0.26
C PHE A 252 15.45 -3.14 0.87
N GLY A 253 14.31 -3.80 0.93
CA GLY A 253 14.06 -4.82 1.93
C GLY A 253 13.81 -4.27 3.34
N ILE A 254 13.30 -3.07 3.46
CA ILE A 254 13.01 -2.46 4.75
C ILE A 254 11.56 -2.71 5.12
N LEU A 255 11.34 -3.41 6.23
CA LEU A 255 10.03 -3.57 6.84
C LEU A 255 9.60 -2.26 7.49
N VAL A 256 8.32 -1.93 7.42
CA VAL A 256 7.79 -0.69 8.00
C VAL A 256 6.84 -0.99 9.14
N TRP A 257 7.14 -0.47 10.32
CA TRP A 257 6.22 -0.37 11.43
C TRP A 257 5.54 0.99 11.37
N GLN A 258 4.33 1.05 10.87
CA GLN A 258 3.55 2.28 10.76
C GLN A 258 2.69 2.47 11.99
N GLU A 259 2.88 3.55 12.72
CA GLU A 259 1.94 4.02 13.73
C GLU A 259 0.92 5.00 13.12
N PHE A 260 -0.28 5.00 13.66
CA PHE A 260 -1.27 6.05 13.36
C PHE A 260 -0.95 7.30 14.16
N TRP A 261 -1.41 8.45 13.67
CA TRP A 261 -1.13 9.80 14.23
C TRP A 261 -1.80 10.04 15.59
N ILE A 262 -1.82 9.05 16.42
CA ILE A 262 -2.38 9.09 17.75
C ILE A 262 -1.20 9.02 18.71
N THR A 263 -0.72 10.19 19.16
CA THR A 263 0.34 10.25 20.18
C THR A 263 -0.20 10.88 21.45
N GLY A 264 0.36 10.46 22.58
CA GLY A 264 0.08 11.04 23.88
C GLY A 264 -1.33 10.78 24.38
N ASP A 265 -2.06 11.82 24.73
CA ASP A 265 -3.29 11.77 25.50
C ASP A 265 -4.56 11.32 24.74
N CYS A 266 -4.43 10.53 23.71
CA CYS A 266 -5.60 9.97 23.02
C CYS A 266 -6.30 8.94 23.91
N ASN A 267 -7.09 9.42 24.83
CA ASN A 267 -7.91 8.62 25.76
C ASN A 267 -9.09 7.94 25.06
N GLY A 268 -8.83 7.27 23.93
CA GLY A 268 -9.80 6.36 23.32
C GLY A 268 -11.04 6.99 22.69
N ALA A 269 -11.01 8.26 22.31
CA ALA A 269 -12.06 8.87 21.48
C ALA A 269 -12.00 8.27 20.05
N TRP A 270 -12.39 7.02 19.95
CA TRP A 270 -12.25 6.19 18.76
C TRP A 270 -13.24 6.51 17.63
N ASP A 271 -14.18 7.41 17.86
CA ASP A 271 -15.10 7.95 16.86
C ASP A 271 -14.53 9.15 16.10
N ASP A 272 -13.27 9.47 16.32
CA ASP A 272 -12.58 10.59 15.69
C ASP A 272 -12.47 10.37 14.17
N PRO A 273 -12.78 11.39 13.34
CA PRO A 273 -12.57 11.39 11.90
C PRO A 273 -11.15 11.00 11.47
N VAL A 274 -10.13 11.31 12.26
CA VAL A 274 -8.72 10.94 12.03
C VAL A 274 -8.52 9.44 11.95
N LYS A 275 -9.25 8.65 12.74
CA LYS A 275 -9.18 7.19 12.70
C LYS A 275 -9.75 6.63 11.39
N LYS A 276 -10.86 7.18 10.92
CA LYS A 276 -11.45 6.82 9.61
C LYS A 276 -10.47 7.11 8.48
N GLU A 277 -9.81 8.25 8.54
CA GLU A 277 -8.82 8.65 7.53
C GLU A 277 -7.59 7.73 7.54
N SER A 278 -7.04 7.39 8.71
CA SER A 278 -5.93 6.44 8.81
C SER A 278 -6.30 5.05 8.29
N GLN A 279 -7.53 4.58 8.56
CA GLN A 279 -8.02 3.32 8.01
C GLN A 279 -8.19 3.37 6.48
N ASN A 280 -8.64 4.49 5.95
CA ASN A 280 -8.76 4.70 4.51
C ASN A 280 -7.38 4.73 3.83
N ARG A 281 -6.38 5.38 4.42
CA ARG A 281 -5.01 5.38 3.91
C ARG A 281 -4.36 4.00 3.97
N ARG A 282 -4.62 3.20 5.00
CA ARG A 282 -4.22 1.79 5.01
C ARG A 282 -4.76 1.02 3.81
N LYS A 283 -5.99 1.33 3.38
CA LYS A 283 -6.58 0.75 2.16
C LYS A 283 -5.91 1.26 0.89
N SER A 284 -5.35 2.46 0.91
CA SER A 284 -4.63 3.04 -0.23
C SER A 284 -3.23 2.46 -0.43
N TYR A 285 -2.65 1.85 0.63
CA TYR A 285 -1.33 1.18 0.56
C TYR A 285 -1.42 -0.28 1.04
N PRO A 286 -2.33 -1.08 0.49
CA PRO A 286 -2.62 -2.42 1.01
C PRO A 286 -1.44 -3.39 0.88
N ASN A 287 -0.48 -3.09 0.03
CA ASN A 287 0.65 -3.96 -0.29
C ASN A 287 2.00 -3.40 0.18
N SER A 288 2.03 -2.19 0.72
CA SER A 288 3.22 -1.69 1.39
C SER A 288 3.49 -2.53 2.65
N HIS A 289 4.72 -2.60 3.06
CA HIS A 289 5.24 -3.47 4.14
C HIS A 289 4.77 -3.04 5.53
N LEU A 290 3.51 -2.61 5.66
CA LEU A 290 2.86 -2.27 6.91
C LEU A 290 2.77 -3.50 7.79
N LEU A 291 3.76 -3.67 8.64
CA LEU A 291 3.86 -4.82 9.53
C LEU A 291 2.91 -4.78 10.69
N PHE A 292 2.67 -3.62 11.23
CA PHE A 292 1.90 -3.55 12.47
C PHE A 292 1.19 -2.22 12.63
N GLN A 293 -0.08 -2.35 12.93
CA GLN A 293 -0.88 -1.33 13.54
C GLN A 293 -0.82 -1.58 15.05
N TYR A 294 -0.05 -0.80 15.78
CA TYR A 294 -0.14 -0.80 17.23
C TYR A 294 -1.21 0.21 17.62
N SER A 295 -2.34 -0.28 18.16
CA SER A 295 -3.16 0.52 19.04
C SER A 295 -2.47 0.47 20.40
N ALA A 296 -1.96 1.58 20.90
CA ALA A 296 -1.61 1.67 22.30
C ALA A 296 -2.86 1.32 23.12
N GLN A 297 -2.76 0.27 23.93
CA GLN A 297 -3.64 0.06 25.07
C GLN A 297 -3.20 0.97 26.20
#